data_9a440867641be9114d9d90d43af559d5
#
_entry.id   9a440867641be9114d9d90d43af559d5
#
_cell.length_a   1.000
_cell.length_b   1.000
_cell.length_c   1.000
_cell.angle_alpha   90.00
_cell.angle_beta   90.00
_cell.angle_gamma   90.00
#
_symmetry.space_group_name_H-M   'P 1'
#
loop_
_entity.id
_entity.type
_entity.pdbx_description
1 polymer ?
#
loop_
_entity_poly.entity_id
_entity_poly.type
_entity_poly.pdbx_seq_one_letter_code
_entity_poly.pdbx_strand_id
1 'polypeptide(L)'
;MKYFGTDGIRGIANQDLTPELAFRAGRTGGYALTKRSATDHQPRVLVSRDTRISGQMLEDALVAGLLSVGIEVIRLGIITTPGVAYLVRDQNADAGVMITASHNPAKYNGIKFFGGDGYKLSDEIEADIEAMLESPTDDLPRPATTGLGVADNYTEAGQKYLHFLAQTIPDNLKGLKVCVDAANGAASALVPRLYADVDLDFTTNATTPDGININQQVGSTHPEQLQKQVVAEGAQLGIAFDGDGDRCIAVDEQGNIVDGDQIMYICGKYFDDHGRLKQDTIVTTVMSNLGMYKAMEAHGLQSVKTKVGDRYVVEAMKADGYNLGGEQSGHIVFLDFNTTGDGMLTSLQLMSIMKETGKSLSELAAEVQKYPQSLVNVTVTDKEQALHHPEVQQAIDQVETEMNGNGRVLVRPSGTEPLLRVMVEAPTQEESQQYAEKIAQVVKQLN
;
A
#
# COMPACT_ATOMS: atom_id res chain seq x y z
N MET A 1 1.46 -19.66 -7.45
CA MET A 1 1.13 -18.94 -8.71
C MET A 1 2.43 -18.52 -9.39
N LYS A 2 2.48 -18.54 -10.72
CA LYS A 2 3.69 -18.23 -11.50
C LYS A 2 3.77 -16.73 -11.87
N TYR A 3 2.62 -16.12 -12.14
CA TYR A 3 2.51 -14.72 -12.57
C TYR A 3 2.05 -13.80 -11.44
N PHE A 4 1.04 -14.19 -10.67
CA PHE A 4 0.54 -13.40 -9.55
C PHE A 4 1.43 -13.56 -8.32
N GLY A 5 1.92 -12.41 -7.82
CA GLY A 5 2.53 -12.28 -6.51
C GLY A 5 1.50 -11.86 -5.45
N THR A 6 1.97 -11.33 -4.32
CA THR A 6 1.09 -10.80 -3.26
C THR A 6 0.31 -9.55 -3.67
N ASP A 7 0.69 -8.88 -4.79
CA ASP A 7 0.11 -7.61 -5.21
C ASP A 7 0.11 -7.52 -6.76
N GLY A 8 -0.61 -8.42 -7.41
CA GLY A 8 -0.75 -8.51 -8.87
C GLY A 8 0.43 -9.14 -9.59
N ILE A 9 0.47 -8.95 -10.90
CA ILE A 9 1.56 -9.43 -11.78
C ILE A 9 2.68 -8.39 -11.77
N ARG A 10 3.91 -8.78 -11.43
CA ARG A 10 5.07 -7.87 -11.39
C ARG A 10 6.29 -8.48 -12.08
N GLY A 11 7.12 -7.60 -12.68
CA GLY A 11 8.37 -8.01 -13.30
C GLY A 11 9.18 -6.84 -13.83
N ILE A 12 10.37 -7.12 -14.38
CA ILE A 12 11.13 -6.16 -15.13
C ILE A 12 10.37 -5.89 -16.44
N ALA A 13 10.03 -4.61 -16.66
CA ALA A 13 9.24 -4.20 -17.83
C ALA A 13 9.97 -4.58 -19.14
N ASN A 14 9.21 -5.11 -20.08
CA ASN A 14 9.67 -5.59 -21.39
C ASN A 14 10.69 -6.76 -21.33
N GLN A 15 10.83 -7.41 -20.18
CA GLN A 15 11.64 -8.64 -20.00
C GLN A 15 10.76 -9.73 -19.37
N ASP A 16 10.36 -9.56 -18.12
CA ASP A 16 9.47 -10.48 -17.42
C ASP A 16 7.99 -10.13 -17.69
N LEU A 17 7.66 -8.82 -17.59
CA LEU A 17 6.37 -8.26 -17.91
C LEU A 17 6.40 -7.64 -19.33
N THR A 18 6.13 -8.46 -20.34
CA THR A 18 6.15 -8.07 -21.75
C THR A 18 4.79 -7.54 -22.23
N PRO A 19 4.73 -6.83 -23.37
CA PRO A 19 3.46 -6.42 -23.98
C PRO A 19 2.54 -7.60 -24.30
N GLU A 20 3.09 -8.75 -24.70
CA GLU A 20 2.32 -9.96 -24.99
C GLU A 20 1.66 -10.50 -23.71
N LEU A 21 2.38 -10.50 -22.58
CA LEU A 21 1.82 -10.88 -21.29
C LEU A 21 0.74 -9.89 -20.85
N ALA A 22 0.96 -8.59 -21.03
CA ALA A 22 -0.03 -7.55 -20.71
C ALA A 22 -1.31 -7.71 -21.58
N PHE A 23 -1.16 -7.99 -22.88
CA PHE A 23 -2.29 -8.29 -23.77
C PHE A 23 -3.07 -9.53 -23.28
N ARG A 24 -2.37 -10.60 -22.94
CA ARG A 24 -3.00 -11.82 -22.41
C ARG A 24 -3.69 -11.55 -21.06
N ALA A 25 -3.04 -10.80 -20.16
CA ALA A 25 -3.63 -10.40 -18.87
C ALA A 25 -4.91 -9.58 -19.07
N GLY A 26 -4.95 -8.68 -20.07
CA GLY A 26 -6.16 -7.96 -20.45
C GLY A 26 -7.28 -8.89 -20.90
N ARG A 27 -6.99 -9.88 -21.77
CA ARG A 27 -7.99 -10.86 -22.21
C ARG A 27 -8.51 -11.72 -21.07
N THR A 28 -7.60 -12.33 -20.31
CA THR A 28 -7.95 -13.29 -19.25
C THR A 28 -8.57 -12.60 -18.04
N GLY A 29 -7.96 -11.52 -17.56
CA GLY A 29 -8.46 -10.73 -16.43
C GLY A 29 -9.80 -10.07 -16.75
N GLY A 30 -9.92 -9.44 -17.91
CA GLY A 30 -11.18 -8.86 -18.35
C GLY A 30 -12.31 -9.89 -18.44
N TYR A 31 -12.05 -11.03 -19.06
CA TYR A 31 -13.04 -12.11 -19.18
C TYR A 31 -13.43 -12.69 -17.82
N ALA A 32 -12.45 -12.98 -16.94
CA ALA A 32 -12.72 -13.54 -15.62
C ALA A 32 -13.58 -12.62 -14.77
N LEU A 33 -13.31 -11.32 -14.80
CA LEU A 33 -14.01 -10.32 -13.99
C LEU A 33 -15.42 -10.04 -14.52
N THR A 34 -15.57 -9.91 -15.83
CA THR A 34 -16.85 -9.54 -16.44
C THR A 34 -17.81 -10.73 -16.61
N LYS A 35 -17.31 -11.95 -16.75
CA LYS A 35 -18.16 -13.16 -16.77
C LYS A 35 -18.90 -13.38 -15.44
N ARG A 36 -18.33 -12.93 -14.33
CA ARG A 36 -18.93 -13.04 -12.99
C ARG A 36 -19.98 -11.92 -12.75
N SER A 37 -19.84 -10.79 -13.42
CA SER A 37 -20.83 -9.73 -13.44
C SER A 37 -21.92 -10.13 -14.45
N ALA A 38 -22.96 -10.83 -14.02
CA ALA A 38 -24.13 -11.13 -14.84
C ALA A 38 -24.92 -9.84 -15.08
N THR A 39 -24.38 -8.92 -15.87
CA THR A 39 -24.98 -7.62 -16.19
C THR A 39 -25.60 -7.65 -17.58
N ASP A 40 -26.75 -6.98 -17.74
CA ASP A 40 -27.41 -6.82 -19.04
C ASP A 40 -26.75 -5.72 -19.92
N HIS A 41 -25.58 -5.20 -19.51
CA HIS A 41 -24.83 -4.17 -20.25
C HIS A 41 -23.46 -4.68 -20.71
N GLN A 42 -22.87 -3.98 -21.68
CA GLN A 42 -21.49 -4.24 -22.10
C GLN A 42 -20.53 -3.97 -20.93
N PRO A 43 -19.69 -4.94 -20.52
CA PRO A 43 -18.81 -4.78 -19.39
C PRO A 43 -17.83 -3.63 -19.58
N ARG A 44 -17.58 -2.88 -18.50
CA ARG A 44 -16.71 -1.70 -18.49
C ARG A 44 -15.54 -1.88 -17.50
N VAL A 45 -14.31 -1.60 -17.96
CA VAL A 45 -13.11 -1.64 -17.13
C VAL A 45 -12.40 -0.30 -17.16
N LEU A 46 -12.08 0.23 -15.98
CA LEU A 46 -11.25 1.43 -15.82
C LEU A 46 -9.78 1.04 -15.84
N VAL A 47 -8.94 1.76 -16.59
CA VAL A 47 -7.50 1.49 -16.69
C VAL A 47 -6.71 2.75 -16.37
N SER A 48 -5.72 2.62 -15.50
CA SER A 48 -4.80 3.69 -15.12
C SER A 48 -3.37 3.19 -15.01
N ARG A 49 -2.43 4.11 -14.93
CA ARG A 49 -1.01 3.83 -14.73
C ARG A 49 -0.32 4.88 -13.87
N ASP A 50 0.85 4.56 -13.36
CA ASP A 50 1.78 5.52 -12.77
C ASP A 50 2.62 6.22 -13.86
N THR A 51 3.66 6.92 -13.44
CA THR A 51 4.50 7.76 -14.29
C THR A 51 5.61 7.01 -15.04
N ARG A 52 5.77 5.69 -14.85
CA ARG A 52 6.83 4.88 -15.46
C ARG A 52 6.74 4.95 -17.00
N ILE A 53 7.88 5.09 -17.66
CA ILE A 53 7.96 5.13 -19.13
C ILE A 53 7.35 3.87 -19.79
N SER A 54 7.48 2.71 -19.14
CA SER A 54 6.90 1.44 -19.61
C SER A 54 5.38 1.38 -19.48
N GLY A 55 4.77 2.30 -18.72
CA GLY A 55 3.35 2.29 -18.41
C GLY A 55 2.48 2.37 -19.66
N GLN A 56 2.80 3.28 -20.59
CA GLN A 56 2.01 3.44 -21.82
C GLN A 56 2.03 2.18 -22.69
N MET A 57 3.20 1.58 -22.91
CA MET A 57 3.34 0.35 -23.68
C MET A 57 2.49 -0.79 -23.11
N LEU A 58 2.54 -0.96 -21.79
CA LEU A 58 1.78 -2.02 -21.10
C LEU A 58 0.28 -1.70 -21.11
N GLU A 59 -0.12 -0.44 -20.93
CA GLU A 59 -1.50 0.02 -21.02
C GLU A 59 -2.10 -0.28 -22.39
N ASP A 60 -1.42 0.11 -23.48
CA ASP A 60 -1.91 -0.09 -24.84
C ASP A 60 -2.08 -1.59 -25.16
N ALA A 61 -1.14 -2.41 -24.73
CA ALA A 61 -1.22 -3.87 -24.91
C ALA A 61 -2.38 -4.49 -24.08
N LEU A 62 -2.51 -4.12 -22.82
CA LEU A 62 -3.59 -4.59 -21.95
C LEU A 62 -4.96 -4.15 -22.46
N VAL A 63 -5.09 -2.89 -22.88
CA VAL A 63 -6.34 -2.35 -23.45
C VAL A 63 -6.72 -3.12 -24.72
N ALA A 64 -5.78 -3.37 -25.64
CA ALA A 64 -6.04 -4.20 -26.82
C ALA A 64 -6.57 -5.60 -26.43
N GLY A 65 -6.04 -6.20 -25.35
CA GLY A 65 -6.53 -7.45 -24.79
C GLY A 65 -7.99 -7.36 -24.33
N LEU A 66 -8.33 -6.34 -23.54
CA LEU A 66 -9.70 -6.10 -23.03
C LEU A 66 -10.69 -5.89 -24.18
N LEU A 67 -10.36 -5.01 -25.14
CA LEU A 67 -11.21 -4.74 -26.30
C LEU A 67 -11.48 -5.99 -27.13
N SER A 68 -10.48 -6.88 -27.26
CA SER A 68 -10.56 -8.10 -28.04
C SER A 68 -11.51 -9.16 -27.50
N VAL A 69 -11.96 -9.01 -26.25
CA VAL A 69 -12.98 -9.87 -25.61
C VAL A 69 -14.31 -9.14 -25.42
N GLY A 70 -14.48 -7.94 -26.02
CA GLY A 70 -15.72 -7.21 -26.04
C GLY A 70 -15.96 -6.25 -24.86
N ILE A 71 -14.90 -5.89 -24.13
CA ILE A 71 -15.01 -5.01 -22.96
C ILE A 71 -14.83 -3.55 -23.36
N GLU A 72 -15.69 -2.68 -22.85
CA GLU A 72 -15.51 -1.23 -22.90
C GLU A 72 -14.39 -0.81 -21.94
N VAL A 73 -13.48 0.01 -22.40
CA VAL A 73 -12.35 0.51 -21.60
C VAL A 73 -12.44 2.01 -21.42
N ILE A 74 -12.34 2.47 -20.19
CA ILE A 74 -12.22 3.89 -19.87
C ILE A 74 -10.82 4.14 -19.31
N ARG A 75 -10.02 4.89 -20.06
CA ARG A 75 -8.67 5.28 -19.63
C ARG A 75 -8.74 6.48 -18.70
N LEU A 76 -8.19 6.33 -17.51
CA LEU A 76 -8.13 7.38 -16.47
C LEU A 76 -6.88 8.25 -16.58
N GLY A 77 -5.91 7.83 -17.41
CA GLY A 77 -4.60 8.47 -17.48
C GLY A 77 -3.71 8.11 -16.28
N ILE A 78 -2.95 9.09 -15.76
CA ILE A 78 -2.12 8.90 -14.56
C ILE A 78 -2.92 9.28 -13.33
N ILE A 79 -3.30 8.27 -12.54
CA ILE A 79 -4.03 8.40 -11.26
C ILE A 79 -3.42 7.40 -10.28
N THR A 80 -3.53 7.67 -8.98
CA THR A 80 -3.07 6.76 -7.92
C THR A 80 -3.88 5.47 -7.86
N THR A 81 -3.28 4.42 -7.31
CA THR A 81 -3.96 3.13 -7.06
C THR A 81 -5.28 3.30 -6.31
N PRO A 82 -5.35 4.04 -5.17
CA PRO A 82 -6.62 4.27 -4.48
C PRO A 82 -7.62 5.09 -5.30
N GLY A 83 -7.15 5.97 -6.18
CA GLY A 83 -8.03 6.69 -7.12
C GLY A 83 -8.73 5.75 -8.09
N VAL A 84 -8.07 4.69 -8.56
CA VAL A 84 -8.73 3.63 -9.37
C VAL A 84 -9.79 2.91 -8.55
N ALA A 85 -9.47 2.46 -7.33
CA ALA A 85 -10.40 1.76 -6.46
C ALA A 85 -11.65 2.59 -6.14
N TYR A 86 -11.48 3.90 -5.89
CA TYR A 86 -12.59 4.83 -5.72
C TYR A 86 -13.44 4.98 -6.98
N LEU A 87 -12.81 5.24 -8.13
CA LEU A 87 -13.51 5.52 -9.38
C LEU A 87 -14.25 4.30 -9.93
N VAL A 88 -13.76 3.08 -9.71
CA VAL A 88 -14.49 1.85 -10.07
C VAL A 88 -15.88 1.84 -9.43
N ARG A 89 -15.96 2.14 -8.15
CA ARG A 89 -17.24 2.21 -7.40
C ARG A 89 -18.10 3.40 -7.83
N ASP A 90 -17.48 4.57 -7.95
CA ASP A 90 -18.17 5.81 -8.29
C ASP A 90 -18.75 5.79 -9.69
N GLN A 91 -18.07 5.17 -10.66
CA GLN A 91 -18.52 5.05 -12.05
C GLN A 91 -19.33 3.77 -12.31
N ASN A 92 -19.59 2.94 -11.29
CA ASN A 92 -20.22 1.63 -11.43
C ASN A 92 -19.57 0.79 -12.54
N ALA A 93 -18.23 0.77 -12.58
CA ALA A 93 -17.50 -0.07 -13.51
C ALA A 93 -17.41 -1.51 -12.99
N ASP A 94 -17.31 -2.48 -13.89
CA ASP A 94 -17.25 -3.91 -13.51
C ASP A 94 -15.89 -4.30 -12.95
N ALA A 95 -14.83 -3.56 -13.31
CA ALA A 95 -13.48 -3.76 -12.79
C ALA A 95 -12.59 -2.53 -12.97
N GLY A 96 -11.45 -2.54 -12.31
CA GLY A 96 -10.36 -1.59 -12.48
C GLY A 96 -9.02 -2.26 -12.68
N VAL A 97 -8.13 -1.60 -13.39
CA VAL A 97 -6.75 -2.04 -13.56
C VAL A 97 -5.80 -0.88 -13.31
N MET A 98 -4.80 -1.11 -12.47
CA MET A 98 -3.69 -0.18 -12.24
C MET A 98 -2.38 -0.78 -12.73
N ILE A 99 -1.68 -0.05 -13.58
CA ILE A 99 -0.36 -0.41 -14.11
C ILE A 99 0.71 0.30 -13.31
N THR A 100 1.35 -0.42 -12.39
CA THR A 100 2.34 0.12 -11.44
C THR A 100 3.14 -0.99 -10.78
N ALA A 101 4.31 -0.65 -10.26
CA ALA A 101 5.08 -1.48 -9.33
C ALA A 101 5.32 -0.77 -7.99
N SER A 102 4.40 0.14 -7.58
CA SER A 102 4.41 0.85 -6.29
C SER A 102 5.77 1.52 -6.03
N HIS A 103 6.43 1.16 -4.95
CA HIS A 103 7.70 1.74 -4.50
C HIS A 103 8.95 1.22 -5.23
N ASN A 104 8.81 0.26 -6.15
CA ASN A 104 9.95 -0.30 -6.88
C ASN A 104 10.60 0.73 -7.84
N PRO A 105 11.90 0.58 -8.17
CA PRO A 105 12.56 1.38 -9.20
C PRO A 105 11.88 1.32 -10.57
N ALA A 106 12.13 2.32 -11.42
CA ALA A 106 11.48 2.51 -12.72
C ALA A 106 11.58 1.31 -13.69
N LYS A 107 12.61 0.47 -13.58
CA LYS A 107 12.77 -0.72 -14.42
C LYS A 107 11.71 -1.80 -14.19
N TYR A 108 11.06 -1.80 -13.03
CA TYR A 108 9.94 -2.70 -12.73
C TYR A 108 8.61 -2.06 -13.14
N ASN A 109 7.62 -2.91 -13.45
CA ASN A 109 6.23 -2.51 -13.57
C ASN A 109 5.34 -3.68 -13.13
N GLY A 110 4.02 -3.46 -13.08
CA GLY A 110 3.06 -4.47 -12.65
C GLY A 110 1.66 -4.18 -13.18
N ILE A 111 0.77 -5.15 -13.00
CA ILE A 111 -0.65 -5.05 -13.33
C ILE A 111 -1.43 -5.52 -12.12
N LYS A 112 -2.19 -4.62 -11.51
CA LYS A 112 -3.09 -4.87 -10.38
C LYS A 112 -4.54 -4.80 -10.85
N PHE A 113 -5.35 -5.77 -10.46
CA PHE A 113 -6.77 -5.80 -10.78
C PHE A 113 -7.63 -5.50 -9.55
N PHE A 114 -8.74 -4.82 -9.79
CA PHE A 114 -9.78 -4.50 -8.80
C PHE A 114 -11.13 -5.00 -9.30
N GLY A 115 -11.93 -5.57 -8.41
CA GLY A 115 -13.32 -5.91 -8.70
C GLY A 115 -14.20 -4.65 -8.81
N GLY A 116 -15.42 -4.81 -9.28
CA GLY A 116 -16.42 -3.72 -9.35
C GLY A 116 -16.77 -3.12 -7.98
N ASP A 117 -16.46 -3.82 -6.90
CA ASP A 117 -16.57 -3.33 -5.52
C ASP A 117 -15.38 -2.47 -5.07
N GLY A 118 -14.37 -2.27 -5.93
CA GLY A 118 -13.18 -1.49 -5.67
C GLY A 118 -12.14 -2.17 -4.76
N TYR A 119 -12.31 -3.45 -4.44
CA TYR A 119 -11.33 -4.24 -3.70
C TYR A 119 -10.37 -4.97 -4.65
N LYS A 120 -9.19 -5.32 -4.15
CA LYS A 120 -8.28 -6.25 -4.84
C LYS A 120 -8.93 -7.61 -5.01
N LEU A 121 -8.49 -8.36 -6.03
CA LEU A 121 -9.06 -9.66 -6.32
C LEU A 121 -8.79 -10.68 -5.20
N SER A 122 -9.70 -11.65 -5.04
CA SER A 122 -9.47 -12.81 -4.19
C SER A 122 -8.47 -13.79 -4.82
N ASP A 123 -7.81 -14.62 -4.00
CA ASP A 123 -6.90 -15.67 -4.48
C ASP A 123 -7.57 -16.61 -5.50
N GLU A 124 -8.87 -16.87 -5.33
CA GLU A 124 -9.66 -17.69 -6.25
C GLU A 124 -9.75 -17.07 -7.65
N ILE A 125 -10.00 -15.74 -7.72
CA ILE A 125 -10.11 -15.06 -9.02
C ILE A 125 -8.73 -14.94 -9.67
N GLU A 126 -7.67 -14.65 -8.89
CA GLU A 126 -6.30 -14.62 -9.38
C GLU A 126 -5.85 -15.98 -9.91
N ALA A 127 -6.20 -17.07 -9.21
CA ALA A 127 -5.92 -18.44 -9.67
C ALA A 127 -6.65 -18.78 -10.98
N ASP A 128 -7.90 -18.35 -11.13
CA ASP A 128 -8.66 -18.53 -12.38
C ASP A 128 -7.99 -17.79 -13.55
N ILE A 129 -7.56 -16.54 -13.32
CA ILE A 129 -6.84 -15.75 -14.34
C ILE A 129 -5.51 -16.41 -14.69
N GLU A 130 -4.77 -16.87 -13.68
CA GLU A 130 -3.48 -17.54 -13.89
C GLU A 130 -3.63 -18.84 -14.68
N ALA A 131 -4.63 -19.65 -14.37
CA ALA A 131 -4.92 -20.87 -15.13
C ALA A 131 -5.19 -20.58 -16.63
N MET A 132 -5.91 -19.49 -16.92
CA MET A 132 -6.12 -19.06 -18.32
C MET A 132 -4.83 -18.51 -18.95
N LEU A 133 -3.98 -17.82 -18.19
CA LEU A 133 -2.68 -17.32 -18.65
C LEU A 133 -1.70 -18.48 -18.96
N GLU A 134 -1.76 -19.58 -18.22
CA GLU A 134 -0.90 -20.76 -18.44
C GLU A 134 -1.43 -21.68 -19.54
N SER A 135 -2.70 -21.52 -19.94
CA SER A 135 -3.28 -22.35 -21.00
C SER A 135 -2.48 -22.23 -22.31
N PRO A 136 -2.14 -23.36 -22.95
CA PRO A 136 -1.47 -23.36 -24.24
C PRO A 136 -2.39 -22.87 -25.38
N THR A 137 -3.72 -22.86 -25.17
CA THR A 137 -4.72 -22.39 -26.13
C THR A 137 -5.46 -21.16 -25.58
N ASP A 138 -5.80 -20.25 -26.48
CA ASP A 138 -6.64 -19.09 -26.16
C ASP A 138 -8.07 -19.37 -26.66
N ASP A 139 -8.88 -19.97 -25.79
CA ASP A 139 -10.28 -20.31 -26.05
C ASP A 139 -11.27 -19.19 -25.64
N LEU A 140 -10.76 -18.00 -25.29
CA LEU A 140 -11.58 -16.86 -24.91
C LEU A 140 -12.37 -16.30 -26.10
N PRO A 141 -13.53 -15.65 -25.86
CA PRO A 141 -14.33 -15.05 -26.92
C PRO A 141 -13.53 -14.16 -27.85
N ARG A 142 -13.86 -14.19 -29.14
CA ARG A 142 -13.34 -13.31 -30.17
C ARG A 142 -14.52 -12.70 -30.95
N PRO A 143 -15.25 -11.78 -30.32
CA PRO A 143 -16.37 -11.11 -30.96
C PRO A 143 -15.88 -10.32 -32.19
N ALA A 144 -16.80 -10.07 -33.15
CA ALA A 144 -16.53 -9.31 -34.33
C ALA A 144 -17.50 -8.12 -34.43
N THR A 145 -17.17 -7.13 -35.23
CA THR A 145 -17.99 -5.94 -35.51
C THR A 145 -18.50 -5.24 -34.24
N THR A 146 -19.78 -5.20 -34.01
CA THR A 146 -20.43 -4.52 -32.85
C THR A 146 -20.17 -5.20 -31.51
N GLY A 147 -19.59 -6.41 -31.50
CA GLY A 147 -19.22 -7.10 -30.28
C GLY A 147 -17.79 -6.77 -29.78
N LEU A 148 -17.01 -5.99 -30.55
CA LEU A 148 -15.70 -5.50 -30.09
C LEU A 148 -15.90 -4.42 -29.03
N GLY A 149 -15.00 -4.38 -28.05
CA GLY A 149 -14.93 -3.28 -27.09
C GLY A 149 -14.44 -1.99 -27.75
N VAL A 150 -14.75 -0.87 -27.11
CA VAL A 150 -14.25 0.47 -27.47
C VAL A 150 -13.48 1.06 -26.29
N ALA A 151 -12.56 1.98 -26.57
CA ALA A 151 -11.80 2.66 -25.53
C ALA A 151 -12.04 4.17 -25.62
N ASP A 152 -12.37 4.77 -24.47
CA ASP A 152 -12.53 6.21 -24.30
C ASP A 152 -11.62 6.74 -23.19
N ASN A 153 -11.43 8.05 -23.13
CA ASN A 153 -10.68 8.73 -22.09
C ASN A 153 -11.63 9.47 -21.13
N TYR A 154 -11.40 9.34 -19.84
CA TYR A 154 -12.09 10.10 -18.79
C TYR A 154 -11.14 11.17 -18.23
N THR A 155 -11.13 12.35 -18.84
CA THR A 155 -10.20 13.44 -18.52
C THR A 155 -10.43 14.07 -17.15
N GLU A 156 -11.66 14.01 -16.63
CA GLU A 156 -12.05 14.56 -15.34
C GLU A 156 -11.84 13.59 -14.16
N ALA A 157 -11.36 12.39 -14.43
CA ALA A 157 -11.19 11.33 -13.42
C ALA A 157 -10.39 11.80 -12.20
N GLY A 158 -9.24 12.45 -12.45
CA GLY A 158 -8.41 13.02 -11.39
C GLY A 158 -9.16 14.06 -10.54
N GLN A 159 -9.84 15.00 -11.19
CA GLN A 159 -10.60 16.05 -10.50
C GLN A 159 -11.72 15.47 -9.63
N LYS A 160 -12.39 14.44 -10.11
CA LYS A 160 -13.46 13.78 -9.36
C LYS A 160 -12.95 13.10 -8.09
N TYR A 161 -11.81 12.42 -8.22
CA TYR A 161 -11.16 11.80 -7.06
C TYR A 161 -10.66 12.86 -6.05
N LEU A 162 -10.05 13.95 -6.50
CA LEU A 162 -9.61 15.03 -5.62
C LEU A 162 -10.79 15.69 -4.88
N HIS A 163 -11.91 15.91 -5.57
CA HIS A 163 -13.13 16.44 -4.95
C HIS A 163 -13.65 15.52 -3.84
N PHE A 164 -13.65 14.21 -4.08
CA PHE A 164 -13.98 13.24 -3.04
C PHE A 164 -13.03 13.35 -1.84
N LEU A 165 -11.72 13.38 -2.07
CA LEU A 165 -10.73 13.47 -1.00
C LEU A 165 -10.92 14.74 -0.15
N ALA A 166 -11.13 15.88 -0.77
CA ALA A 166 -11.37 17.15 -0.07
C ALA A 166 -12.61 17.11 0.84
N GLN A 167 -13.61 16.28 0.53
CA GLN A 167 -14.81 16.11 1.34
C GLN A 167 -14.63 15.16 2.55
N THR A 168 -13.49 14.47 2.65
CA THR A 168 -13.21 13.55 3.77
C THR A 168 -12.79 14.25 5.06
N ILE A 169 -12.47 15.53 4.99
CA ILE A 169 -12.14 16.39 6.14
C ILE A 169 -13.23 17.45 6.35
N PRO A 170 -13.53 17.84 7.60
CA PRO A 170 -14.64 18.75 7.90
C PRO A 170 -14.36 20.19 7.49
N ASP A 171 -13.11 20.64 7.56
CA ASP A 171 -12.66 22.00 7.32
C ASP A 171 -11.44 22.06 6.39
N ASN A 172 -11.14 23.25 5.83
CA ASN A 172 -9.89 23.47 5.12
C ASN A 172 -8.68 23.37 6.06
N LEU A 173 -7.49 23.25 5.50
CA LEU A 173 -6.23 23.09 6.25
C LEU A 173 -5.40 24.37 6.31
N LYS A 174 -6.02 25.52 6.11
CA LYS A 174 -5.38 26.85 6.16
C LYS A 174 -4.59 27.05 7.45
N GLY A 175 -3.36 27.51 7.32
CA GLY A 175 -2.45 27.80 8.42
C GLY A 175 -1.46 26.67 8.71
N LEU A 176 -1.59 25.51 8.06
CA LEU A 176 -0.55 24.47 8.07
C LEU A 176 0.43 24.70 6.91
N LYS A 177 1.72 24.63 7.21
CA LYS A 177 2.81 24.64 6.23
C LYS A 177 3.40 23.23 6.08
N VAL A 178 3.42 22.70 4.86
CA VAL A 178 3.75 21.31 4.57
C VAL A 178 4.81 21.22 3.48
N CYS A 179 5.81 20.36 3.66
CA CYS A 179 6.68 19.88 2.58
C CYS A 179 6.14 18.55 2.04
N VAL A 180 6.04 18.41 0.73
CA VAL A 180 5.53 17.16 0.15
C VAL A 180 6.47 16.56 -0.87
N ASP A 181 6.69 15.24 -0.75
CA ASP A 181 7.44 14.42 -1.69
C ASP A 181 6.48 13.44 -2.38
N ALA A 182 6.25 13.60 -3.67
CA ALA A 182 5.34 12.77 -4.46
C ALA A 182 6.05 11.62 -5.21
N ALA A 183 7.29 11.31 -4.84
CA ALA A 183 8.09 10.21 -5.42
C ALA A 183 8.26 10.27 -6.95
N ASN A 184 8.03 11.39 -7.62
CA ASN A 184 7.83 11.48 -9.08
C ASN A 184 6.82 10.45 -9.61
N GLY A 185 5.87 10.04 -8.77
CA GLY A 185 4.87 9.01 -9.01
C GLY A 185 3.52 9.56 -9.46
N ALA A 186 2.50 8.73 -9.36
CA ALA A 186 1.13 9.04 -9.79
C ALA A 186 0.50 10.22 -9.03
N ALA A 187 0.94 10.49 -7.80
CA ALA A 187 0.49 11.62 -6.99
C ALA A 187 1.04 12.97 -7.44
N SER A 188 2.09 13.01 -8.30
CA SER A 188 2.83 14.24 -8.66
C SER A 188 1.96 15.38 -9.18
N ALA A 189 0.98 15.08 -10.02
CA ALA A 189 0.07 16.08 -10.59
C ALA A 189 -1.19 16.31 -9.73
N LEU A 190 -1.51 15.38 -8.85
CA LEU A 190 -2.75 15.37 -8.05
C LEU A 190 -2.57 16.13 -6.74
N VAL A 191 -1.48 15.86 -6.01
CA VAL A 191 -1.25 16.44 -4.68
C VAL A 191 -1.20 17.96 -4.68
N PRO A 192 -0.50 18.66 -5.60
CA PRO A 192 -0.51 20.12 -5.60
C PRO A 192 -1.90 20.72 -5.79
N ARG A 193 -2.77 20.05 -6.57
CA ARG A 193 -4.16 20.47 -6.76
C ARG A 193 -4.98 20.25 -5.50
N LEU A 194 -4.88 19.03 -4.92
CA LEU A 194 -5.59 18.70 -3.68
C LEU A 194 -5.24 19.67 -2.56
N TYR A 195 -3.95 19.93 -2.37
CA TYR A 195 -3.48 20.78 -1.28
C TYR A 195 -3.88 22.25 -1.47
N ALA A 196 -3.93 22.71 -2.73
CA ALA A 196 -4.49 24.01 -3.04
C ALA A 196 -5.99 24.09 -2.78
N ASP A 197 -6.75 23.04 -3.12
CA ASP A 197 -8.21 22.97 -2.91
C ASP A 197 -8.60 22.99 -1.42
N VAL A 198 -7.69 22.58 -0.53
CA VAL A 198 -7.89 22.59 0.94
C VAL A 198 -7.14 23.73 1.66
N ASP A 199 -6.70 24.75 0.93
CA ASP A 199 -6.02 25.96 1.45
C ASP A 199 -4.72 25.68 2.23
N LEU A 200 -3.95 24.65 1.88
CA LEU A 200 -2.62 24.43 2.47
C LEU A 200 -1.57 25.40 1.94
N ASP A 201 -0.64 25.81 2.83
CA ASP A 201 0.65 26.37 2.42
C ASP A 201 1.65 25.22 2.23
N PHE A 202 2.12 24.99 1.00
CA PHE A 202 2.95 23.83 0.72
C PHE A 202 4.08 24.07 -0.27
N THR A 203 5.14 23.31 -0.09
CA THR A 203 6.24 23.17 -1.05
C THR A 203 6.33 21.74 -1.54
N THR A 204 6.70 21.57 -2.82
CA THR A 204 6.74 20.25 -3.45
C THR A 204 8.16 19.81 -3.78
N ASN A 205 8.42 18.52 -3.59
CA ASN A 205 9.61 17.82 -4.05
C ASN A 205 9.18 16.60 -4.86
N ALA A 206 10.02 16.15 -5.80
CA ALA A 206 9.76 14.97 -6.62
C ALA A 206 8.35 14.96 -7.27
N THR A 207 7.97 16.08 -7.89
CA THR A 207 6.70 16.26 -8.64
C THR A 207 6.90 16.48 -10.14
N THR A 208 8.08 16.18 -10.66
CA THR A 208 8.44 16.36 -12.08
C THR A 208 8.88 15.02 -12.69
N PRO A 209 7.93 14.09 -12.92
CA PRO A 209 8.24 12.78 -13.46
C PRO A 209 8.78 12.88 -14.90
N ASP A 210 9.85 12.13 -15.18
CA ASP A 210 10.45 11.99 -16.52
C ASP A 210 10.30 10.57 -17.12
N GLY A 211 9.62 9.69 -16.37
CA GLY A 211 9.37 8.30 -16.75
C GLY A 211 10.37 7.30 -16.17
N ILE A 212 11.52 7.75 -15.68
CA ILE A 212 12.58 6.89 -15.12
C ILE A 212 13.02 7.28 -13.70
N ASN A 213 12.59 8.44 -13.22
CA ASN A 213 12.97 8.98 -11.90
C ASN A 213 12.00 8.63 -10.76
N ILE A 214 10.96 7.84 -11.01
CA ILE A 214 9.99 7.41 -9.97
C ILE A 214 10.71 6.64 -8.85
N ASN A 215 10.46 7.01 -7.58
CA ASN A 215 11.07 6.44 -6.37
C ASN A 215 12.61 6.50 -6.33
N GLN A 216 13.25 7.31 -7.18
CA GLN A 216 14.70 7.38 -7.22
C GLN A 216 15.23 8.26 -6.09
N GLN A 217 15.57 7.66 -4.95
CA GLN A 217 16.03 8.34 -3.73
C GLN A 217 15.06 9.42 -3.23
N VAL A 218 13.77 9.20 -3.44
CA VAL A 218 12.65 10.08 -3.03
C VAL A 218 11.46 9.21 -2.60
N GLY A 219 10.45 9.85 -2.02
CA GLY A 219 9.21 9.23 -1.61
C GLY A 219 9.30 8.48 -0.28
N SER A 220 8.27 7.70 0.03
CA SER A 220 8.06 7.08 1.35
C SER A 220 9.15 6.11 1.79
N THR A 221 9.94 5.56 0.86
CA THR A 221 11.06 4.66 1.16
C THR A 221 12.41 5.37 1.29
N HIS A 222 12.48 6.66 0.93
CA HIS A 222 13.68 7.50 0.99
C HIS A 222 13.34 8.92 1.46
N PRO A 223 12.88 9.10 2.71
CA PRO A 223 12.43 10.38 3.23
C PRO A 223 13.54 11.33 3.67
N GLU A 224 14.83 10.97 3.52
CA GLU A 224 15.97 11.71 4.08
C GLU A 224 16.08 13.14 3.54
N GLN A 225 15.68 13.36 2.29
CA GLN A 225 15.66 14.68 1.69
C GLN A 225 14.49 15.51 2.26
N LEU A 226 13.33 14.88 2.41
CA LEU A 226 12.14 15.52 2.99
C LEU A 226 12.39 15.92 4.45
N GLN A 227 13.06 15.08 5.25
CA GLN A 227 13.43 15.40 6.64
C GLN A 227 14.23 16.70 6.73
N LYS A 228 15.25 16.85 5.87
CA LYS A 228 16.08 18.05 5.80
C LYS A 228 15.29 19.28 5.35
N GLN A 229 14.39 19.10 4.39
CA GLN A 229 13.56 20.18 3.84
C GLN A 229 12.60 20.70 4.89
N VAL A 230 11.90 19.83 5.62
CA VAL A 230 10.96 20.22 6.70
C VAL A 230 11.65 21.15 7.71
N VAL A 231 12.83 20.73 8.20
CA VAL A 231 13.59 21.53 9.18
C VAL A 231 14.10 22.84 8.57
N ALA A 232 14.64 22.79 7.36
CA ALA A 232 15.18 23.98 6.70
C ALA A 232 14.15 25.05 6.38
N GLU A 233 12.94 24.63 6.01
CA GLU A 233 11.83 25.54 5.68
C GLU A 233 10.97 25.94 6.90
N GLY A 234 11.20 25.31 8.06
CA GLY A 234 10.36 25.49 9.25
C GLY A 234 8.92 25.07 8.97
N ALA A 235 8.73 23.98 8.22
CA ALA A 235 7.41 23.42 7.98
C ALA A 235 6.90 22.67 9.22
N GLN A 236 5.60 22.60 9.39
CA GLN A 236 4.99 21.90 10.53
C GLN A 236 5.00 20.40 10.35
N LEU A 237 5.06 19.92 9.08
CA LEU A 237 5.23 18.52 8.76
C LEU A 237 5.74 18.34 7.32
N GLY A 238 6.25 17.14 7.05
CA GLY A 238 6.50 16.61 5.71
C GLY A 238 5.60 15.42 5.43
N ILE A 239 5.22 15.24 4.17
CA ILE A 239 4.45 14.08 3.69
C ILE A 239 5.18 13.46 2.52
N ALA A 240 5.43 12.15 2.56
CA ALA A 240 6.03 11.38 1.47
C ALA A 240 5.08 10.28 1.03
N PHE A 241 4.84 10.22 -0.28
CA PHE A 241 4.09 9.15 -0.93
C PHE A 241 5.04 8.15 -1.60
N ASP A 242 4.52 6.99 -2.00
CA ASP A 242 5.22 6.10 -2.92
C ASP A 242 4.75 6.29 -4.37
N GLY A 243 5.30 5.51 -5.29
CA GLY A 243 5.10 5.74 -6.73
C GLY A 243 3.66 5.64 -7.22
N ASP A 244 2.79 4.85 -6.58
CA ASP A 244 1.37 4.75 -6.92
C ASP A 244 0.44 5.37 -5.87
N GLY A 245 1.00 6.00 -4.85
CA GLY A 245 0.28 6.85 -3.91
C GLY A 245 -0.63 6.11 -2.95
N ASP A 246 -0.42 4.81 -2.74
CA ASP A 246 -1.18 4.02 -1.78
C ASP A 246 -0.60 4.06 -0.36
N ARG A 247 0.61 4.67 -0.18
CA ARG A 247 1.30 4.84 1.09
C ARG A 247 1.51 6.30 1.44
N CYS A 248 1.54 6.57 2.75
CA CYS A 248 1.88 7.86 3.34
C CYS A 248 2.84 7.66 4.52
N ILE A 249 4.00 8.28 4.45
CA ILE A 249 4.93 8.44 5.59
C ILE A 249 5.00 9.94 5.90
N ALA A 250 5.00 10.29 7.17
CA ALA A 250 5.12 11.67 7.58
C ALA A 250 6.49 11.96 8.22
N VAL A 251 6.83 13.24 8.27
CA VAL A 251 8.01 13.78 8.97
C VAL A 251 7.50 14.90 9.88
N ASP A 252 7.89 14.87 11.15
CA ASP A 252 7.51 15.92 12.09
C ASP A 252 8.33 17.21 11.90
N GLU A 253 7.97 18.28 12.59
CA GLU A 253 8.63 19.59 12.52
C GLU A 253 10.09 19.56 13.00
N GLN A 254 10.52 18.49 13.66
CA GLN A 254 11.90 18.27 14.12
C GLN A 254 12.73 17.45 13.12
N GLY A 255 12.09 16.93 12.06
CA GLY A 255 12.72 16.08 11.05
C GLY A 255 12.71 14.59 11.38
N ASN A 256 11.93 14.14 12.37
CA ASN A 256 11.80 12.72 12.69
C ASN A 256 10.73 12.06 11.82
N ILE A 257 10.96 10.80 11.44
CA ILE A 257 10.00 10.02 10.67
C ILE A 257 8.85 9.56 11.58
N VAL A 258 7.64 9.86 11.16
CA VAL A 258 6.38 9.35 11.69
C VAL A 258 5.84 8.32 10.70
N ASP A 259 6.01 7.04 11.01
CA ASP A 259 5.66 5.93 10.12
C ASP A 259 4.19 5.53 10.20
N GLY A 260 3.80 4.51 9.43
CA GLY A 260 2.42 4.04 9.36
C GLY A 260 1.85 3.60 10.71
N ASP A 261 2.66 3.02 11.58
CA ASP A 261 2.21 2.61 12.92
C ASP A 261 1.82 3.82 13.78
N GLN A 262 2.66 4.86 13.77
CA GLN A 262 2.37 6.10 14.50
C GLN A 262 1.16 6.84 13.90
N ILE A 263 1.06 6.89 12.56
CA ILE A 263 -0.08 7.52 11.88
C ILE A 263 -1.38 6.76 12.21
N MET A 264 -1.38 5.43 12.14
CA MET A 264 -2.54 4.61 12.52
C MET A 264 -2.96 4.83 13.98
N TYR A 265 -1.99 4.91 14.89
CA TYR A 265 -2.28 5.19 16.29
C TYR A 265 -2.89 6.58 16.48
N ILE A 266 -2.31 7.61 15.87
CA ILE A 266 -2.82 9.00 15.95
C ILE A 266 -4.26 9.06 15.43
N CYS A 267 -4.53 8.48 14.25
CA CYS A 267 -5.85 8.46 13.65
C CYS A 267 -6.84 7.61 14.48
N GLY A 268 -6.40 6.44 14.93
CA GLY A 268 -7.23 5.52 15.71
C GLY A 268 -7.64 6.12 17.06
N LYS A 269 -6.68 6.67 17.79
CA LYS A 269 -6.95 7.37 19.04
C LYS A 269 -7.92 8.53 18.84
N TYR A 270 -7.67 9.37 17.84
CA TYR A 270 -8.56 10.51 17.56
C TYR A 270 -9.97 10.04 17.20
N PHE A 271 -10.10 8.97 16.41
CA PHE A 271 -11.41 8.41 16.04
C PHE A 271 -12.12 7.79 17.23
N ASP A 272 -11.38 7.12 18.13
CA ASP A 272 -11.93 6.57 19.37
C ASP A 272 -12.46 7.67 20.30
N ASP A 273 -11.64 8.70 20.57
CA ASP A 273 -12.01 9.86 21.37
C ASP A 273 -13.29 10.59 20.86
N HIS A 274 -13.63 10.40 19.57
CA HIS A 274 -14.80 11.00 18.90
C HIS A 274 -15.90 9.98 18.56
N GLY A 275 -15.81 8.75 19.07
CA GLY A 275 -16.79 7.67 18.83
C GLY A 275 -16.90 7.24 17.35
N ARG A 276 -15.81 7.39 16.60
CA ARG A 276 -15.73 7.07 15.16
C ARG A 276 -14.97 5.77 14.88
N LEU A 277 -14.15 5.28 15.84
CA LEU A 277 -13.45 4.01 15.68
C LEU A 277 -14.41 2.86 15.99
N LYS A 278 -14.62 1.97 15.03
CA LYS A 278 -15.51 0.82 15.22
C LYS A 278 -14.85 -0.22 16.13
N GLN A 279 -15.57 -0.58 17.21
CA GLN A 279 -15.15 -1.60 18.18
C GLN A 279 -13.81 -1.29 18.84
N ASP A 280 -13.43 -0.01 18.93
CA ASP A 280 -12.19 0.49 19.54
C ASP A 280 -10.94 -0.26 19.02
N THR A 281 -11.00 -0.70 17.73
CA THR A 281 -10.05 -1.66 17.15
C THR A 281 -9.34 -1.12 15.92
N ILE A 282 -8.01 -1.28 15.88
CA ILE A 282 -7.16 -1.06 14.71
C ILE A 282 -6.66 -2.42 14.18
N VAL A 283 -6.83 -2.68 12.90
CA VAL A 283 -6.29 -3.88 12.25
C VAL A 283 -4.87 -3.60 11.77
N THR A 284 -3.92 -4.41 12.25
CA THR A 284 -2.48 -4.26 11.97
C THR A 284 -1.90 -5.54 11.38
N THR A 285 -0.64 -5.55 11.03
CA THR A 285 0.08 -6.78 10.70
C THR A 285 1.01 -7.20 11.83
N VAL A 286 1.50 -8.44 11.77
CA VAL A 286 2.53 -8.93 12.70
C VAL A 286 3.85 -8.12 12.65
N MET A 287 4.00 -7.21 11.68
CA MET A 287 5.17 -6.34 11.56
C MET A 287 5.04 -5.02 12.31
N SER A 288 3.84 -4.62 12.73
CA SER A 288 3.66 -3.37 13.49
C SER A 288 4.47 -3.39 14.78
N ASN A 289 5.07 -2.27 15.12
CA ASN A 289 6.03 -2.12 16.21
C ASN A 289 5.39 -2.36 17.59
N LEU A 290 6.13 -2.98 18.51
CA LEU A 290 5.68 -3.22 19.88
C LEU A 290 5.25 -1.92 20.58
N GLY A 291 5.91 -0.81 20.27
CA GLY A 291 5.57 0.50 20.83
C GLY A 291 4.16 0.95 20.49
N MET A 292 3.68 0.66 19.27
CA MET A 292 2.29 0.92 18.89
C MET A 292 1.31 0.11 19.75
N TYR A 293 1.58 -1.19 19.93
CA TYR A 293 0.70 -2.04 20.75
C TYR A 293 0.63 -1.58 22.20
N LYS A 294 1.77 -1.18 22.78
CA LYS A 294 1.79 -0.64 24.15
C LYS A 294 1.03 0.68 24.27
N ALA A 295 1.15 1.56 23.28
CA ALA A 295 0.39 2.81 23.24
C ALA A 295 -1.11 2.54 23.11
N MET A 296 -1.51 1.61 22.24
CA MET A 296 -2.91 1.18 22.10
C MET A 296 -3.48 0.63 23.40
N GLU A 297 -2.76 -0.27 24.05
CA GLU A 297 -3.17 -0.84 25.34
C GLU A 297 -3.33 0.24 26.42
N ALA A 298 -2.39 1.17 26.50
CA ALA A 298 -2.43 2.28 27.46
C ALA A 298 -3.64 3.21 27.24
N HIS A 299 -4.10 3.36 26.00
CA HIS A 299 -5.32 4.12 25.66
C HIS A 299 -6.61 3.30 25.76
N GLY A 300 -6.52 1.98 25.86
CA GLY A 300 -7.69 1.07 25.86
C GLY A 300 -8.11 0.58 24.47
N LEU A 301 -7.32 0.84 23.45
CA LEU A 301 -7.58 0.36 22.08
C LEU A 301 -7.22 -1.12 21.92
N GLN A 302 -7.98 -1.78 21.06
CA GLN A 302 -7.76 -3.18 20.69
C GLN A 302 -6.98 -3.28 19.37
N SER A 303 -6.25 -4.38 19.17
CA SER A 303 -5.58 -4.68 17.91
C SER A 303 -5.92 -6.07 17.39
N VAL A 304 -6.22 -6.17 16.10
CA VAL A 304 -6.28 -7.43 15.36
C VAL A 304 -5.02 -7.53 14.51
N LYS A 305 -4.23 -8.59 14.73
CA LYS A 305 -2.95 -8.80 14.03
C LYS A 305 -3.13 -9.79 12.89
N THR A 306 -2.84 -9.36 11.68
CA THR A 306 -2.89 -10.20 10.48
C THR A 306 -1.49 -10.64 10.02
N LYS A 307 -1.44 -11.53 9.04
CA LYS A 307 -0.22 -11.76 8.25
C LYS A 307 0.18 -10.48 7.52
N VAL A 308 1.45 -10.41 7.11
CA VAL A 308 1.97 -9.31 6.27
C VAL A 308 1.29 -9.33 4.91
N GLY A 309 0.78 -8.18 4.50
CA GLY A 309 0.09 -7.94 3.24
C GLY A 309 -1.23 -7.20 3.46
N ASP A 310 -1.42 -6.14 2.73
CA ASP A 310 -2.58 -5.25 2.80
C ASP A 310 -3.92 -5.98 2.58
N ARG A 311 -3.92 -7.02 1.75
CA ARG A 311 -5.07 -7.89 1.53
C ARG A 311 -5.59 -8.50 2.83
N TYR A 312 -4.70 -9.07 3.66
CA TYR A 312 -5.11 -9.69 4.92
C TYR A 312 -5.66 -8.68 5.92
N VAL A 313 -5.14 -7.45 5.90
CA VAL A 313 -5.67 -6.34 6.69
C VAL A 313 -7.11 -6.03 6.26
N VAL A 314 -7.33 -5.83 4.95
CA VAL A 314 -8.66 -5.51 4.41
C VAL A 314 -9.65 -6.66 4.61
N GLU A 315 -9.24 -7.91 4.44
CA GLU A 315 -10.08 -9.09 4.70
C GLU A 315 -10.54 -9.14 6.16
N ALA A 316 -9.64 -8.93 7.12
CA ALA A 316 -10.00 -8.88 8.55
C ALA A 316 -10.93 -7.70 8.86
N MET A 317 -10.65 -6.51 8.28
CA MET A 317 -11.51 -5.34 8.45
C MET A 317 -12.93 -5.59 7.94
N LYS A 318 -13.08 -6.24 6.78
CA LYS A 318 -14.39 -6.59 6.19
C LYS A 318 -15.14 -7.63 7.01
N ALA A 319 -14.43 -8.68 7.45
CA ALA A 319 -15.05 -9.80 8.14
C ALA A 319 -15.71 -9.39 9.45
N ASP A 320 -15.07 -8.52 10.20
CA ASP A 320 -15.50 -8.14 11.54
C ASP A 320 -16.04 -6.69 11.62
N GLY A 321 -16.01 -5.95 10.50
CA GLY A 321 -16.59 -4.62 10.39
C GLY A 321 -15.74 -3.49 10.99
N TYR A 322 -14.43 -3.65 11.05
CA TYR A 322 -13.49 -2.60 11.46
C TYR A 322 -13.31 -1.56 10.36
N ASN A 323 -13.01 -0.32 10.72
CA ASN A 323 -12.92 0.79 9.77
C ASN A 323 -11.53 1.43 9.65
N LEU A 324 -10.57 1.05 10.48
CA LEU A 324 -9.19 1.51 10.41
C LEU A 324 -8.22 0.34 10.50
N GLY A 325 -7.25 0.31 9.60
CA GLY A 325 -6.18 -0.68 9.62
C GLY A 325 -5.07 -0.32 8.65
N GLY A 326 -3.97 -1.07 8.67
CA GLY A 326 -2.86 -0.83 7.76
C GLY A 326 -1.55 -1.48 8.18
N GLU A 327 -0.48 -0.94 7.62
CA GLU A 327 0.89 -1.44 7.79
C GLU A 327 1.86 -0.32 8.18
N GLN A 328 2.93 -0.68 8.86
CA GLN A 328 4.03 0.25 9.21
C GLN A 328 4.59 0.98 7.98
N SER A 329 4.53 0.36 6.80
CA SER A 329 4.96 0.95 5.52
C SER A 329 4.19 2.22 5.10
N GLY A 330 3.12 2.58 5.82
CA GLY A 330 2.27 3.71 5.50
C GLY A 330 1.06 3.39 4.62
N HIS A 331 0.83 2.11 4.30
CA HIS A 331 -0.39 1.66 3.63
C HIS A 331 -1.52 1.61 4.65
N ILE A 332 -2.33 2.67 4.74
CA ILE A 332 -3.37 2.85 5.75
C ILE A 332 -4.74 2.91 5.07
N VAL A 333 -5.64 2.08 5.57
CA VAL A 333 -6.99 1.88 5.04
C VAL A 333 -8.02 2.51 5.99
N PHE A 334 -8.83 3.40 5.47
CA PHE A 334 -10.00 3.97 6.12
C PHE A 334 -11.25 3.46 5.38
N LEU A 335 -11.82 2.32 5.80
CA LEU A 335 -12.91 1.67 5.06
C LEU A 335 -14.20 2.49 4.98
N ASP A 336 -14.38 3.47 5.84
CA ASP A 336 -15.51 4.41 5.72
C ASP A 336 -15.37 5.33 4.49
N PHE A 337 -14.18 5.44 3.90
CA PHE A 337 -13.90 6.29 2.74
C PHE A 337 -13.45 5.49 1.52
N ASN A 338 -12.42 4.65 1.65
CA ASN A 338 -11.86 3.91 0.52
C ASN A 338 -11.57 2.44 0.86
N THR A 339 -11.47 1.59 -0.15
CA THR A 339 -11.37 0.13 -0.03
C THR A 339 -9.93 -0.40 0.00
N THR A 340 -8.95 0.49 -0.12
CA THR A 340 -7.51 0.17 -0.09
C THR A 340 -6.75 1.29 0.62
N GLY A 341 -5.48 1.10 0.90
CA GLY A 341 -4.63 2.16 1.40
C GLY A 341 -4.60 3.36 0.47
N ASP A 342 -4.67 4.56 1.05
CA ASP A 342 -4.75 5.81 0.32
C ASP A 342 -3.87 6.86 0.99
N GLY A 343 -2.71 7.12 0.37
CA GLY A 343 -1.73 8.04 0.94
C GLY A 343 -2.23 9.47 1.03
N MET A 344 -2.95 9.95 0.00
CA MET A 344 -3.50 11.31 0.00
C MET A 344 -4.61 11.46 1.04
N LEU A 345 -5.52 10.50 1.15
CA LEU A 345 -6.53 10.44 2.21
C LEU A 345 -5.87 10.46 3.60
N THR A 346 -4.86 9.61 3.80
CA THR A 346 -4.12 9.51 5.07
C THR A 346 -3.49 10.85 5.44
N SER A 347 -2.87 11.53 4.48
CA SER A 347 -2.26 12.85 4.72
C SER A 347 -3.29 13.89 5.15
N LEU A 348 -4.49 13.91 4.54
CA LEU A 348 -5.58 14.81 4.91
C LEU A 348 -6.11 14.52 6.32
N GLN A 349 -6.34 13.23 6.66
CA GLN A 349 -6.81 12.86 8.00
C GLN A 349 -5.80 13.27 9.07
N LEU A 350 -4.50 13.00 8.85
CA LEU A 350 -3.44 13.38 9.79
C LEU A 350 -3.37 14.90 9.99
N MET A 351 -3.39 15.67 8.92
CA MET A 351 -3.37 17.13 8.98
C MET A 351 -4.62 17.74 9.61
N SER A 352 -5.80 17.15 9.35
CA SER A 352 -7.05 17.55 10.00
C SER A 352 -6.96 17.36 11.52
N ILE A 353 -6.42 16.23 11.98
CA ILE A 353 -6.21 15.94 13.40
C ILE A 353 -5.24 16.95 14.03
N MET A 354 -4.13 17.26 13.37
CA MET A 354 -3.20 18.30 13.86
C MET A 354 -3.90 19.64 14.02
N LYS A 355 -4.70 20.04 13.05
CA LYS A 355 -5.43 21.32 13.08
C LYS A 355 -6.49 21.35 14.16
N GLU A 356 -7.30 20.31 14.29
CA GLU A 356 -8.39 20.24 15.26
C GLU A 356 -7.89 20.14 16.71
N THR A 357 -6.79 19.42 16.94
CA THR A 357 -6.19 19.28 18.27
C THR A 357 -5.28 20.45 18.64
N GLY A 358 -4.79 21.20 17.67
CA GLY A 358 -3.77 22.26 17.87
C GLY A 358 -2.40 21.71 18.30
N LYS A 359 -2.17 20.40 18.22
CA LYS A 359 -0.91 19.75 18.60
C LYS A 359 0.03 19.65 17.39
N SER A 360 1.34 19.72 17.64
CA SER A 360 2.34 19.41 16.63
C SER A 360 2.36 17.90 16.31
N LEU A 361 2.95 17.54 15.16
CA LEU A 361 3.06 16.14 14.80
C LEU A 361 3.96 15.36 15.77
N SER A 362 5.03 15.97 16.24
CA SER A 362 5.91 15.34 17.25
C SER A 362 5.18 15.07 18.57
N GLU A 363 4.31 15.99 19.02
CA GLU A 363 3.49 15.78 20.22
C GLU A 363 2.49 14.63 20.05
N LEU A 364 1.85 14.52 18.89
CA LEU A 364 0.92 13.41 18.59
C LEU A 364 1.64 12.07 18.48
N ALA A 365 2.82 12.04 17.87
CA ALA A 365 3.61 10.83 17.66
C ALA A 365 4.33 10.34 18.92
N ALA A 366 4.58 11.23 19.91
CA ALA A 366 5.36 10.92 21.11
C ALA A 366 4.75 9.84 22.00
N GLU A 367 3.44 9.59 21.89
CA GLU A 367 2.75 8.54 22.66
C GLU A 367 3.17 7.13 22.20
N VAL A 368 3.64 6.98 20.95
CA VAL A 368 4.17 5.72 20.42
C VAL A 368 5.69 5.72 20.54
N GLN A 369 6.20 5.14 21.60
CA GLN A 369 7.63 4.91 21.75
C GLN A 369 8.09 3.75 20.89
N LYS A 370 8.77 4.04 19.77
CA LYS A 370 9.29 2.99 18.88
C LYS A 370 10.36 2.16 19.57
N TYR A 371 10.17 0.85 19.51
CA TYR A 371 11.19 -0.11 19.88
C TYR A 371 12.16 -0.30 18.70
N PRO A 372 13.47 -0.06 18.90
CA PRO A 372 14.48 -0.42 17.91
C PRO A 372 14.32 -1.85 17.43
N GLN A 373 14.43 -2.06 16.12
CA GLN A 373 14.23 -3.34 15.46
C GLN A 373 15.49 -3.79 14.74
N SER A 374 15.88 -5.02 14.94
CA SER A 374 16.94 -5.68 14.18
C SER A 374 16.39 -6.88 13.42
N LEU A 375 16.81 -7.02 12.15
CA LEU A 375 16.41 -8.11 11.27
C LEU A 375 17.64 -8.84 10.77
N VAL A 376 17.74 -10.14 11.08
CA VAL A 376 18.79 -11.03 10.58
C VAL A 376 18.19 -12.08 9.66
N ASN A 377 18.65 -12.13 8.42
CA ASN A 377 18.25 -13.15 7.46
C ASN A 377 19.21 -14.33 7.52
N VAL A 378 18.67 -15.54 7.69
CA VAL A 378 19.46 -16.78 7.74
C VAL A 378 19.00 -17.71 6.63
N THR A 379 19.89 -18.03 5.69
CA THR A 379 19.62 -19.01 4.64
C THR A 379 19.43 -20.40 5.27
N VAL A 380 18.40 -21.12 4.86
CA VAL A 380 18.06 -22.46 5.38
C VAL A 380 17.62 -23.37 4.23
N THR A 381 17.87 -24.66 4.41
CA THR A 381 17.49 -25.69 3.40
C THR A 381 15.99 -25.96 3.43
N ASP A 382 15.41 -26.11 4.62
CA ASP A 382 13.97 -26.28 4.84
C ASP A 382 13.49 -25.24 5.87
N LYS A 383 12.67 -24.29 5.40
CA LYS A 383 12.19 -23.17 6.22
C LYS A 383 11.27 -23.62 7.36
N GLU A 384 10.37 -24.55 7.08
CA GLU A 384 9.40 -25.03 8.06
C GLU A 384 10.09 -25.89 9.11
N GLN A 385 10.96 -26.80 8.69
CA GLN A 385 11.73 -27.63 9.62
C GLN A 385 12.63 -26.77 10.52
N ALA A 386 13.31 -25.77 9.96
CA ALA A 386 14.18 -24.89 10.71
C ALA A 386 13.39 -24.02 11.71
N LEU A 387 12.24 -23.48 11.28
CA LEU A 387 11.37 -22.66 12.17
C LEU A 387 10.88 -23.48 13.36
N HIS A 388 10.44 -24.71 13.15
CA HIS A 388 9.87 -25.56 14.20
C HIS A 388 10.90 -26.46 14.91
N HIS A 389 12.20 -26.25 14.65
CA HIS A 389 13.22 -27.01 15.33
C HIS A 389 13.22 -26.70 16.85
N PRO A 390 13.29 -27.71 17.75
CA PRO A 390 13.19 -27.51 19.19
C PRO A 390 14.22 -26.52 19.75
N GLU A 391 15.46 -26.56 19.26
CA GLU A 391 16.53 -25.63 19.71
C GLU A 391 16.26 -24.19 19.28
N VAL A 392 15.64 -23.96 18.09
CA VAL A 392 15.25 -22.62 17.64
C VAL A 392 14.11 -22.08 18.51
N GLN A 393 13.10 -22.90 18.78
CA GLN A 393 12.00 -22.52 19.66
C GLN A 393 12.51 -22.23 21.08
N GLN A 394 13.44 -23.04 21.61
CA GLN A 394 14.05 -22.80 22.92
C GLN A 394 14.85 -21.48 22.94
N ALA A 395 15.58 -21.16 21.88
CA ALA A 395 16.30 -19.89 21.77
C ALA A 395 15.35 -18.68 21.73
N ILE A 396 14.20 -18.80 21.05
CA ILE A 396 13.16 -17.77 21.02
C ILE A 396 12.60 -17.57 22.43
N ASP A 397 12.14 -18.64 23.09
CA ASP A 397 11.56 -18.61 24.45
C ASP A 397 12.54 -18.02 25.46
N GLN A 398 13.83 -18.36 25.34
CA GLN A 398 14.87 -17.83 26.21
C GLN A 398 15.04 -16.32 26.03
N VAL A 399 15.10 -15.83 24.78
CA VAL A 399 15.24 -14.40 24.48
C VAL A 399 14.00 -13.64 24.95
N GLU A 400 12.79 -14.16 24.73
CA GLU A 400 11.54 -13.55 25.22
C GLU A 400 11.52 -13.46 26.76
N THR A 401 12.00 -14.51 27.43
CA THR A 401 12.14 -14.53 28.90
C THR A 401 13.15 -13.48 29.38
N GLU A 402 14.30 -13.37 28.73
CA GLU A 402 15.34 -12.37 29.05
C GLU A 402 14.82 -10.94 28.89
N MET A 403 14.03 -10.66 27.84
CA MET A 403 13.42 -9.36 27.59
C MET A 403 12.29 -9.00 28.58
N ASN A 404 11.70 -9.98 29.25
CA ASN A 404 10.70 -9.80 30.31
C ASN A 404 9.56 -8.81 29.92
N GLY A 405 9.00 -8.97 28.73
CA GLY A 405 7.92 -8.11 28.20
C GLY A 405 8.39 -6.74 27.65
N ASN A 406 9.69 -6.44 27.71
CA ASN A 406 10.26 -5.22 27.14
C ASN A 406 10.87 -5.44 25.74
N GLY A 407 10.35 -6.41 25.02
CA GLY A 407 10.78 -6.70 23.66
C GLY A 407 9.88 -7.74 23.02
N ARG A 408 10.15 -8.06 21.76
CA ARG A 408 9.40 -9.03 20.98
C ARG A 408 10.31 -9.76 20.00
N VAL A 409 10.07 -11.04 19.82
CA VAL A 409 10.69 -11.86 18.78
C VAL A 409 9.67 -12.20 17.71
N LEU A 410 10.06 -12.11 16.45
CA LEU A 410 9.28 -12.61 15.31
C LEU A 410 10.21 -13.37 14.35
N VAL A 411 10.12 -14.69 14.35
CA VAL A 411 10.84 -15.53 13.37
C VAL A 411 9.84 -16.03 12.34
N ARG A 412 10.12 -15.80 11.07
CA ARG A 412 9.22 -16.20 9.98
C ARG A 412 9.96 -16.62 8.72
N PRO A 413 9.40 -17.57 7.92
CA PRO A 413 9.96 -17.91 6.62
C PRO A 413 9.78 -16.75 5.63
N SER A 414 10.76 -16.58 4.74
CA SER A 414 10.59 -15.72 3.56
C SER A 414 9.63 -16.38 2.57
N GLY A 415 8.73 -15.60 1.98
CA GLY A 415 7.81 -16.09 0.94
C GLY A 415 8.53 -16.52 -0.34
N THR A 416 9.59 -15.80 -0.72
CA THR A 416 10.25 -15.93 -2.03
C THR A 416 11.64 -16.52 -1.98
N GLU A 417 12.33 -16.47 -0.84
CA GLU A 417 13.73 -16.85 -0.70
C GLU A 417 13.88 -18.03 0.27
N PRO A 418 14.93 -18.87 0.14
CA PRO A 418 15.18 -19.98 1.05
C PRO A 418 15.84 -19.50 2.35
N LEU A 419 15.14 -18.68 3.12
CA LEU A 419 15.66 -18.14 4.37
C LEU A 419 14.58 -17.94 5.44
N LEU A 420 15.00 -17.97 6.70
CA LEU A 420 14.28 -17.47 7.86
C LEU A 420 14.67 -16.02 8.14
N ARG A 421 13.68 -15.21 8.47
CA ARG A 421 13.83 -13.84 8.93
C ARG A 421 13.66 -13.79 10.44
N VAL A 422 14.74 -13.51 11.13
CA VAL A 422 14.75 -13.35 12.59
C VAL A 422 14.69 -11.86 12.90
N MET A 423 13.54 -11.40 13.38
CA MET A 423 13.33 -10.02 13.81
C MET A 423 13.21 -9.96 15.31
N VAL A 424 13.87 -9.01 15.94
CA VAL A 424 13.76 -8.71 17.36
C VAL A 424 13.56 -7.21 17.56
N GLU A 425 12.62 -6.85 18.41
CA GLU A 425 12.43 -5.50 18.93
C GLU A 425 12.83 -5.48 20.41
N ALA A 426 13.63 -4.48 20.80
CA ALA A 426 14.13 -4.32 22.17
C ALA A 426 14.25 -2.82 22.54
N PRO A 427 14.43 -2.46 23.82
CA PRO A 427 14.53 -1.06 24.25
C PRO A 427 15.66 -0.29 23.59
N THR A 428 16.74 -0.96 23.22
CA THR A 428 17.90 -0.35 22.52
C THR A 428 18.26 -1.10 21.25
N GLN A 429 18.89 -0.40 20.31
CA GLN A 429 19.36 -1.00 19.05
C GLN A 429 20.42 -2.09 19.31
N GLU A 430 21.24 -1.92 20.32
CA GLU A 430 22.27 -2.88 20.71
C GLU A 430 21.65 -4.19 21.22
N GLU A 431 20.65 -4.09 22.11
CA GLU A 431 19.92 -5.27 22.63
C GLU A 431 19.18 -5.99 21.52
N SER A 432 18.46 -5.25 20.63
CA SER A 432 17.72 -5.88 19.54
C SER A 432 18.64 -6.65 18.59
N GLN A 433 19.81 -6.09 18.27
CA GLN A 433 20.81 -6.74 17.43
C GLN A 433 21.41 -7.98 18.11
N GLN A 434 21.78 -7.87 19.40
CA GLN A 434 22.36 -8.97 20.17
C GLN A 434 21.40 -10.17 20.26
N TYR A 435 20.12 -9.91 20.55
CA TYR A 435 19.10 -10.95 20.63
C TYR A 435 18.79 -11.58 19.27
N ALA A 436 18.71 -10.77 18.22
CA ALA A 436 18.48 -11.29 16.86
C ALA A 436 19.65 -12.19 16.41
N GLU A 437 20.89 -11.79 16.68
CA GLU A 437 22.08 -12.60 16.36
C GLU A 437 22.12 -13.90 17.17
N LYS A 438 21.75 -13.85 18.47
CA LYS A 438 21.70 -15.04 19.32
C LYS A 438 20.79 -16.12 18.74
N ILE A 439 19.57 -15.77 18.29
CA ILE A 439 18.64 -16.71 17.65
C ILE A 439 19.20 -17.13 16.27
N ALA A 440 19.68 -16.19 15.47
CA ALA A 440 20.21 -16.46 14.15
C ALA A 440 21.41 -17.43 14.16
N GLN A 441 22.25 -17.40 15.19
CA GLN A 441 23.35 -18.35 15.35
C GLN A 441 22.85 -19.78 15.57
N VAL A 442 21.80 -19.98 16.36
CA VAL A 442 21.19 -21.31 16.55
C VAL A 442 20.64 -21.83 15.23
N VAL A 443 19.91 -20.98 14.47
CA VAL A 443 19.39 -21.36 13.14
C VAL A 443 20.54 -21.76 12.18
N LYS A 444 21.67 -21.04 12.18
CA LYS A 444 22.83 -21.35 11.33
C LYS A 444 23.52 -22.67 11.69
N GLN A 445 23.52 -23.04 12.96
CA GLN A 445 24.17 -24.28 13.42
C GLN A 445 23.38 -25.55 13.08
N LEU A 446 22.10 -25.41 12.80
CA LEU A 446 21.17 -26.51 12.49
C LEU A 446 20.96 -26.75 10.99
N ASN A 447 21.63 -25.96 10.13
CA ASN A 447 21.42 -25.94 8.68
C ASN A 447 22.57 -26.67 7.90
#